data_ccd9c0867f7c3c8eb958a072c32961f2
#
_entry.id   ccd9c0867f7c3c8eb958a072c32961f2
#
_cell.length_a   1.000
_cell.length_b   1.000
_cell.length_c   1.000
_cell.angle_alpha   90.00
_cell.angle_beta   90.00
_cell.angle_gamma   90.00
#
_symmetry.space_group_name_H-M   'P 1'
#
loop_
_entity.id
_entity.type
_entity.pdbx_description
1 polymer ?
#
loop_
_entity_poly.entity_id
_entity_poly.type
_entity_poly.pdbx_seq_one_letter_code
_entity_poly.pdbx_strand_id
1 'polypeptide(L)'
;MSTPLLPTSLVQLLSFVRVAEAGSFSEAARRSNCTTSAMSKAVSRLEQAHGVRLLNRTTHALSLTPEGDQLLAVGRRLLTEVEVAEGAFMELGDRGASGRVRISGPTSFTKRCLLPCLPEFLNANPGISIEIEFRDDFLNMAVRGIDLAIGSGDIVGLPGHSARKLCAFPWIACASPEYFRRHGTPRTPAELSQHRLIGFRNRVTGQLDSWRFRDPADGSMVRYAPRPLHTFDDPEAAWEMIRAGFGIGYGPAWMGSQDWERGTVVETLRPWRGAEPSLHLVRLDHRLTPKRVQAVQKFILESTRIWRESFSRSSVGRPSRAGLAR
;
A
#
# COMPACT_ATOMS: atom_id res chain seq x y z
N MET A 1 18.64 -30.17 -24.95
CA MET A 1 19.88 -29.39 -24.93
C MET A 1 19.49 -27.91 -24.79
N SER A 2 19.70 -27.35 -23.61
CA SER A 2 19.33 -25.94 -23.35
C SER A 2 20.38 -25.03 -24.00
N THR A 3 19.97 -24.25 -24.97
CA THR A 3 20.82 -23.18 -25.57
C THR A 3 21.16 -22.19 -24.46
N PRO A 4 22.43 -21.84 -24.20
CA PRO A 4 22.78 -20.86 -23.21
C PRO A 4 22.12 -19.51 -23.56
N LEU A 5 21.61 -18.83 -22.55
CA LEU A 5 21.05 -17.47 -22.68
C LEU A 5 22.13 -16.54 -23.20
N LEU A 6 22.11 -16.28 -24.49
CA LEU A 6 23.02 -15.33 -25.14
C LEU A 6 22.64 -13.89 -24.71
N PRO A 7 23.57 -12.93 -24.68
CA PRO A 7 23.30 -11.53 -24.35
C PRO A 7 22.12 -10.91 -25.16
N THR A 8 21.94 -11.39 -26.40
CA THR A 8 20.84 -10.98 -27.28
C THR A 8 19.47 -11.38 -26.71
N SER A 9 19.35 -12.52 -26.03
CA SER A 9 18.10 -12.97 -25.40
C SER A 9 17.71 -12.10 -24.22
N LEU A 10 18.66 -11.56 -23.46
CA LEU A 10 18.37 -10.65 -22.36
C LEU A 10 17.75 -9.34 -22.87
N VAL A 11 18.32 -8.75 -23.91
CA VAL A 11 17.77 -7.52 -24.53
C VAL A 11 16.35 -7.75 -25.06
N GLN A 12 16.10 -8.90 -25.66
CA GLN A 12 14.77 -9.29 -26.16
C GLN A 12 13.78 -9.48 -25.02
N LEU A 13 14.19 -10.14 -23.94
CA LEU A 13 13.37 -10.33 -22.73
C LEU A 13 13.03 -8.97 -22.07
N LEU A 14 14.01 -8.10 -21.90
CA LEU A 14 13.77 -6.76 -21.36
C LEU A 14 12.85 -5.93 -22.27
N SER A 15 12.96 -6.08 -23.58
CA SER A 15 12.04 -5.44 -24.54
C SER A 15 10.61 -5.94 -24.36
N PHE A 16 10.43 -7.25 -24.20
CA PHE A 16 9.12 -7.83 -23.90
C PHE A 16 8.53 -7.27 -22.59
N VAL A 17 9.31 -7.23 -21.50
CA VAL A 17 8.86 -6.67 -20.22
C VAL A 17 8.40 -5.22 -20.38
N ARG A 18 9.20 -4.39 -21.05
CA ARG A 18 8.88 -2.98 -21.30
C ARG A 18 7.60 -2.79 -22.11
N VAL A 19 7.38 -3.64 -23.13
CA VAL A 19 6.15 -3.63 -23.95
C VAL A 19 4.94 -4.04 -23.12
N ALA A 20 5.07 -5.11 -22.34
CA ALA A 20 4.01 -5.60 -21.46
C ALA A 20 3.60 -4.55 -20.40
N GLU A 21 4.59 -3.86 -19.80
CA GLU A 21 4.34 -2.81 -18.81
C GLU A 21 3.76 -1.53 -19.40
N ALA A 22 4.17 -1.18 -20.62
CA ALA A 22 3.66 0.02 -21.29
C ALA A 22 2.26 -0.20 -21.92
N GLY A 23 1.83 -1.46 -22.08
CA GLY A 23 0.60 -1.81 -22.77
C GLY A 23 0.59 -1.44 -24.26
N SER A 24 1.72 -0.97 -24.80
CA SER A 24 1.85 -0.49 -26.18
C SER A 24 3.31 -0.54 -26.64
N PHE A 25 3.53 -1.03 -27.86
CA PHE A 25 4.85 -1.00 -28.51
C PHE A 25 5.38 0.41 -28.71
N SER A 26 4.53 1.35 -29.07
CA SER A 26 4.90 2.75 -29.31
C SER A 26 5.33 3.43 -28.01
N GLU A 27 4.61 3.23 -26.94
CA GLU A 27 4.91 3.80 -25.64
C GLU A 27 6.18 3.19 -25.04
N ALA A 28 6.35 1.85 -25.16
CA ALA A 28 7.57 1.18 -24.73
C ALA A 28 8.79 1.68 -25.50
N ALA A 29 8.67 1.86 -26.80
CA ALA A 29 9.72 2.39 -27.67
C ALA A 29 10.12 3.82 -27.27
N ARG A 30 9.13 4.70 -27.04
CA ARG A 30 9.33 6.07 -26.59
C ARG A 30 10.09 6.12 -25.26
N ARG A 31 9.67 5.32 -24.27
CA ARG A 31 10.32 5.24 -22.94
C ARG A 31 11.75 4.65 -23.01
N SER A 32 12.02 3.81 -24.00
CA SER A 32 13.32 3.14 -24.16
C SER A 32 14.24 3.82 -25.16
N ASN A 33 13.84 4.99 -25.67
CA ASN A 33 14.59 5.76 -26.65
C ASN A 33 14.98 4.94 -27.89
N CYS A 34 14.03 4.11 -28.40
CA CYS A 34 14.24 3.29 -29.58
C CYS A 34 13.01 3.34 -30.49
N THR A 35 13.07 2.69 -31.67
CA THR A 35 11.96 2.68 -32.62
C THR A 35 10.94 1.58 -32.26
N THR A 36 9.66 1.82 -32.57
CA THR A 36 8.59 0.81 -32.41
C THR A 36 8.89 -0.47 -33.21
N SER A 37 9.50 -0.35 -34.38
CA SER A 37 9.93 -1.49 -35.20
C SER A 37 11.01 -2.32 -34.53
N ALA A 38 12.00 -1.67 -33.89
CA ALA A 38 13.06 -2.36 -33.15
C ALA A 38 12.49 -3.13 -31.96
N MET A 39 11.57 -2.50 -31.20
CA MET A 39 10.90 -3.11 -30.06
C MET A 39 10.05 -4.33 -30.50
N SER A 40 9.27 -4.18 -31.59
CA SER A 40 8.46 -5.27 -32.13
C SER A 40 9.31 -6.44 -32.64
N LYS A 41 10.42 -6.16 -33.33
CA LYS A 41 11.36 -7.18 -33.81
C LYS A 41 12.03 -7.92 -32.64
N ALA A 42 12.38 -7.22 -31.56
CA ALA A 42 12.99 -7.85 -30.39
C ALA A 42 12.04 -8.87 -29.75
N VAL A 43 10.78 -8.49 -29.54
CA VAL A 43 9.77 -9.38 -28.96
C VAL A 43 9.47 -10.54 -29.90
N SER A 44 9.28 -10.30 -31.21
CA SER A 44 9.04 -11.37 -32.17
C SER A 44 10.16 -12.38 -32.24
N ARG A 45 11.42 -11.94 -32.16
CA ARG A 45 12.58 -12.86 -32.10
C ARG A 45 12.59 -13.70 -30.83
N LEU A 46 12.20 -13.13 -29.69
CA LEU A 46 12.05 -13.88 -28.45
C LEU A 46 11.01 -14.97 -28.58
N GLU A 47 9.82 -14.63 -29.09
CA GLU A 47 8.71 -15.56 -29.32
C GLU A 47 9.13 -16.70 -30.30
N GLN A 48 9.79 -16.34 -31.42
CA GLN A 48 10.28 -17.30 -32.41
C GLN A 48 11.37 -18.22 -31.87
N ALA A 49 12.33 -17.69 -31.13
CA ALA A 49 13.45 -18.46 -30.57
C ALA A 49 12.98 -19.54 -29.58
N HIS A 50 11.87 -19.32 -28.91
CA HIS A 50 11.33 -20.25 -27.92
C HIS A 50 10.05 -20.97 -28.38
N GLY A 51 9.53 -20.67 -29.58
CA GLY A 51 8.33 -21.27 -30.10
C GLY A 51 7.05 -20.96 -29.32
N VAL A 52 7.04 -19.83 -28.59
CA VAL A 52 5.97 -19.46 -27.66
C VAL A 52 5.46 -18.07 -27.99
N ARG A 53 4.15 -17.88 -27.97
CA ARG A 53 3.55 -16.55 -28.03
C ARG A 53 3.44 -15.98 -26.62
N LEU A 54 3.91 -14.73 -26.46
CA LEU A 54 3.87 -14.01 -25.18
C LEU A 54 2.82 -12.91 -25.19
N LEU A 55 2.49 -12.38 -26.37
CA LEU A 55 1.55 -11.28 -26.54
C LEU A 55 0.46 -11.65 -27.55
N ASN A 56 -0.79 -11.39 -27.18
CA ASN A 56 -1.92 -11.35 -28.10
C ASN A 56 -1.98 -9.97 -28.72
N ARG A 57 -1.83 -9.90 -30.06
CA ARG A 57 -1.90 -8.66 -30.83
C ARG A 57 -3.25 -8.60 -31.55
N THR A 58 -4.16 -7.78 -31.05
CA THR A 58 -5.35 -7.40 -31.79
C THR A 58 -5.21 -5.96 -32.28
N THR A 59 -6.02 -5.55 -33.25
CA THR A 59 -5.99 -4.19 -33.78
C THR A 59 -6.35 -3.12 -32.75
N HIS A 60 -6.92 -3.50 -31.61
CA HIS A 60 -7.41 -2.59 -30.59
C HIS A 60 -6.82 -2.78 -29.20
N ALA A 61 -6.09 -3.88 -28.94
CA ALA A 61 -5.52 -4.14 -27.61
C ALA A 61 -4.29 -5.04 -27.69
N LEU A 62 -3.36 -4.79 -26.76
CA LEU A 62 -2.23 -5.64 -26.44
C LEU A 62 -2.54 -6.34 -25.12
N SER A 63 -2.56 -7.66 -25.09
CA SER A 63 -2.73 -8.45 -23.87
C SER A 63 -1.70 -9.56 -23.77
N LEU A 64 -1.43 -10.03 -22.56
CA LEU A 64 -0.52 -11.15 -22.30
C LEU A 64 -1.22 -12.48 -22.64
N THR A 65 -0.43 -13.46 -23.04
CA THR A 65 -0.81 -14.87 -22.98
C THR A 65 -0.53 -15.41 -21.56
N PRO A 66 -1.01 -16.61 -21.17
CA PRO A 66 -0.63 -17.23 -19.89
C PRO A 66 0.88 -17.39 -19.76
N GLU A 67 1.57 -17.76 -20.82
CA GLU A 67 3.03 -17.88 -20.89
C GLU A 67 3.71 -16.52 -20.76
N GLY A 68 3.12 -15.48 -21.37
CA GLY A 68 3.57 -14.10 -21.26
C GLY A 68 3.46 -13.58 -19.83
N ASP A 69 2.40 -13.91 -19.12
CA ASP A 69 2.22 -13.49 -17.73
C ASP A 69 3.26 -14.14 -16.80
N GLN A 70 3.52 -15.44 -16.99
CA GLN A 70 4.57 -16.14 -16.25
C GLN A 70 5.96 -15.56 -16.52
N LEU A 71 6.29 -15.31 -17.80
CA LEU A 71 7.59 -14.75 -18.18
C LEU A 71 7.74 -13.30 -17.72
N LEU A 72 6.69 -12.52 -17.70
CA LEU A 72 6.69 -11.14 -17.21
C LEU A 72 7.12 -11.08 -15.73
N ALA A 73 6.63 -12.01 -14.92
CA ALA A 73 7.00 -12.09 -13.52
C ALA A 73 8.51 -12.32 -13.30
N VAL A 74 9.10 -13.18 -14.12
CA VAL A 74 10.56 -13.43 -14.09
C VAL A 74 11.34 -12.25 -14.68
N GLY A 75 10.86 -11.73 -15.81
CA GLY A 75 11.51 -10.64 -16.52
C GLY A 75 11.55 -9.32 -15.72
N ARG A 76 10.52 -9.04 -14.92
CA ARG A 76 10.50 -7.90 -13.99
C ARG A 76 11.63 -7.95 -12.96
N ARG A 77 11.88 -9.13 -12.39
CA ARG A 77 12.99 -9.31 -11.45
C ARG A 77 14.33 -9.01 -12.10
N LEU A 78 14.53 -9.54 -13.32
CA LEU A 78 15.76 -9.26 -14.07
C LEU A 78 15.89 -7.78 -14.43
N LEU A 79 14.80 -7.12 -14.82
CA LEU A 79 14.81 -5.68 -15.11
C LEU A 79 15.21 -4.88 -13.87
N THR A 80 14.68 -5.22 -12.70
CA THR A 80 15.06 -4.59 -11.43
C THR A 80 16.54 -4.75 -11.14
N GLU A 81 17.12 -5.95 -11.33
CA GLU A 81 18.56 -6.18 -11.13
C GLU A 81 19.42 -5.38 -12.14
N VAL A 82 18.99 -5.26 -13.39
CA VAL A 82 19.66 -4.42 -14.38
C VAL A 82 19.61 -2.94 -13.97
N GLU A 83 18.45 -2.45 -13.52
CA GLU A 83 18.29 -1.08 -13.03
C GLU A 83 19.13 -0.82 -11.76
N VAL A 84 19.29 -1.82 -10.90
CA VAL A 84 20.21 -1.76 -9.74
C VAL A 84 21.66 -1.61 -10.21
N ALA A 85 22.07 -2.42 -11.19
CA ALA A 85 23.41 -2.34 -11.74
C ALA A 85 23.67 -1.00 -12.45
N GLU A 86 22.73 -0.52 -13.27
CA GLU A 86 22.80 0.80 -13.91
C GLU A 86 22.88 1.92 -12.86
N GLY A 87 22.08 1.82 -11.79
CA GLY A 87 22.14 2.74 -10.66
C GLY A 87 23.52 2.77 -10.00
N ALA A 88 24.13 1.60 -9.78
CA ALA A 88 25.48 1.49 -9.24
C ALA A 88 26.54 2.16 -10.15
N PHE A 89 26.44 2.01 -11.47
CA PHE A 89 27.32 2.72 -12.42
C PHE A 89 27.11 4.24 -12.37
N MET A 90 25.86 4.71 -12.26
CA MET A 90 25.55 6.14 -12.11
C MET A 90 26.11 6.71 -10.81
N GLU A 91 26.16 5.90 -9.74
CA GLU A 91 26.70 6.26 -8.43
C GLU A 91 28.22 6.48 -8.46
N LEU A 92 28.96 5.78 -9.34
CA LEU A 92 30.38 5.99 -9.57
C LEU A 92 30.67 7.34 -10.26
N GLY A 93 29.64 7.96 -10.89
CA GLY A 93 29.77 9.20 -11.65
C GLY A 93 29.27 10.47 -10.92
N ASP A 94 29.14 10.49 -9.61
CA ASP A 94 28.73 11.65 -8.78
C ASP A 94 27.40 12.32 -9.21
N ARG A 95 26.56 11.58 -9.92
CA ARG A 95 25.20 12.01 -10.27
C ARG A 95 24.28 11.63 -9.12
N GLY A 96 23.51 12.60 -8.61
CA GLY A 96 22.55 12.42 -7.49
C GLY A 96 21.56 11.28 -7.74
N ALA A 97 20.77 10.95 -6.71
CA ALA A 97 19.75 9.91 -6.78
C ALA A 97 18.77 10.20 -7.93
N SER A 98 18.66 9.28 -8.89
CA SER A 98 17.77 9.43 -10.04
C SER A 98 17.14 8.12 -10.48
N GLY A 99 15.98 8.20 -11.13
CA GLY A 99 15.24 7.07 -11.65
C GLY A 99 13.89 6.81 -10.94
N ARG A 100 13.21 5.77 -11.37
CA ARG A 100 11.87 5.39 -10.86
C ARG A 100 12.01 4.57 -9.58
N VAL A 101 11.11 4.86 -8.61
CA VAL A 101 10.89 4.04 -7.41
C VAL A 101 9.42 3.63 -7.36
N ARG A 102 9.17 2.33 -7.26
CA ARG A 102 7.82 1.75 -7.17
C ARG A 102 7.49 1.45 -5.72
N ILE A 103 6.38 2.02 -5.26
CA ILE A 103 5.89 1.88 -3.88
C ILE A 103 4.54 1.18 -3.91
N SER A 104 4.34 0.24 -3.00
CA SER A 104 3.01 -0.34 -2.71
C SER A 104 2.58 0.02 -1.30
N GLY A 105 1.30 0.30 -1.08
CA GLY A 105 0.79 0.59 0.25
C GLY A 105 -0.73 0.68 0.34
N PRO A 106 -1.26 0.57 1.58
CA PRO A 106 -2.69 0.64 1.83
C PRO A 106 -3.28 1.96 1.34
N THR A 107 -4.40 1.87 0.63
CA THR A 107 -5.01 3.01 -0.07
C THR A 107 -5.20 4.22 0.83
N SER A 108 -5.90 4.06 1.95
CA SER A 108 -6.21 5.17 2.84
C SER A 108 -4.97 5.73 3.53
N PHE A 109 -4.05 4.85 3.98
CA PHE A 109 -2.81 5.30 4.60
C PHE A 109 -1.93 6.09 3.61
N THR A 110 -1.77 5.57 2.42
CA THR A 110 -0.98 6.24 1.37
C THR A 110 -1.57 7.60 1.03
N LYS A 111 -2.89 7.67 0.81
CA LYS A 111 -3.58 8.94 0.48
C LYS A 111 -3.50 9.98 1.59
N ARG A 112 -3.73 9.57 2.84
CA ARG A 112 -3.84 10.50 3.97
C ARG A 112 -2.50 10.86 4.62
N CYS A 113 -1.52 9.97 4.54
CA CYS A 113 -0.24 10.14 5.23
C CYS A 113 0.92 10.38 4.27
N LEU A 114 1.10 9.53 3.26
CA LEU A 114 2.27 9.62 2.38
C LEU A 114 2.14 10.73 1.33
N LEU A 115 1.03 10.78 0.60
CA LEU A 115 0.86 11.72 -0.51
C LEU A 115 0.98 13.19 -0.10
N PRO A 116 0.47 13.64 1.07
CA PRO A 116 0.63 15.04 1.47
C PRO A 116 2.09 15.49 1.67
N CYS A 117 2.99 14.56 2.01
CA CYS A 117 4.40 14.85 2.22
C CYS A 117 5.24 14.72 0.92
N LEU A 118 4.70 14.05 -0.10
CA LEU A 118 5.44 13.68 -1.31
C LEU A 118 5.88 14.87 -2.19
N PRO A 119 5.07 15.96 -2.38
CA PRO A 119 5.46 17.07 -3.24
C PRO A 119 6.75 17.76 -2.81
N GLU A 120 6.95 17.98 -1.52
CA GLU A 120 8.17 18.60 -0.98
C GLU A 120 9.41 17.74 -1.28
N PHE A 121 9.29 16.42 -1.06
CA PHE A 121 10.35 15.47 -1.36
C PHE A 121 10.71 15.46 -2.85
N LEU A 122 9.72 15.43 -3.74
CA LEU A 122 9.94 15.40 -5.19
C LEU A 122 10.56 16.69 -5.71
N ASN A 123 10.16 17.85 -5.17
CA ASN A 123 10.77 19.12 -5.49
C ASN A 123 12.27 19.16 -5.10
N ALA A 124 12.62 18.55 -3.96
CA ALA A 124 14.01 18.44 -3.52
C ALA A 124 14.81 17.36 -4.29
N ASN A 125 14.13 16.44 -4.98
CA ASN A 125 14.75 15.33 -5.69
C ASN A 125 14.20 15.18 -7.12
N PRO A 126 14.43 16.16 -8.02
CA PRO A 126 13.79 16.21 -9.34
C PRO A 126 14.20 15.05 -10.27
N GLY A 127 15.28 14.33 -9.96
CA GLY A 127 15.70 13.13 -10.68
C GLY A 127 14.91 11.87 -10.31
N ILE A 128 14.12 11.90 -9.23
CA ILE A 128 13.35 10.74 -8.77
C ILE A 128 11.92 10.82 -9.30
N SER A 129 11.44 9.72 -9.88
CA SER A 129 10.01 9.53 -10.20
C SER A 129 9.42 8.44 -9.32
N ILE A 130 8.17 8.64 -8.89
CA ILE A 130 7.46 7.70 -8.02
C ILE A 130 6.30 7.08 -8.78
N GLU A 131 6.16 5.77 -8.67
CA GLU A 131 4.98 4.99 -9.10
C GLU A 131 4.37 4.34 -7.87
N ILE A 132 3.08 4.56 -7.62
CA ILE A 132 2.40 4.05 -6.42
C ILE A 132 1.30 3.08 -6.82
N GLU A 133 1.35 1.88 -6.24
CA GLU A 133 0.27 0.91 -6.29
C GLU A 133 -0.49 0.90 -4.96
N PHE A 134 -1.80 1.15 -5.04
CA PHE A 134 -2.67 1.12 -3.85
C PHE A 134 -3.11 -0.31 -3.56
N ARG A 135 -2.44 -0.95 -2.61
CA ARG A 135 -2.73 -2.33 -2.22
C ARG A 135 -2.44 -2.56 -0.75
N ASP A 136 -3.21 -3.46 -0.15
CA ASP A 136 -3.07 -3.84 1.25
C ASP A 136 -2.15 -5.08 1.45
N ASP A 137 -1.70 -5.70 0.34
CA ASP A 137 -0.76 -6.81 0.37
C ASP A 137 0.66 -6.38 -0.06
N PHE A 138 1.65 -6.95 0.59
CA PHE A 138 3.08 -6.82 0.24
C PHE A 138 3.65 -8.11 -0.35
N LEU A 139 2.79 -9.09 -0.62
CA LEU A 139 3.19 -10.34 -1.24
C LEU A 139 3.59 -10.10 -2.70
N ASN A 140 4.53 -10.91 -3.17
CA ASN A 140 5.01 -10.86 -4.55
C ASN A 140 5.68 -9.54 -4.98
N MET A 141 6.31 -8.80 -4.06
CA MET A 141 7.05 -7.57 -4.38
C MET A 141 8.02 -7.77 -5.55
N ALA A 142 8.83 -8.85 -5.52
CA ALA A 142 9.80 -9.16 -6.57
C ALA A 142 9.14 -9.39 -7.94
N VAL A 143 8.02 -10.12 -7.97
CA VAL A 143 7.27 -10.40 -9.21
C VAL A 143 6.70 -9.14 -9.83
N ARG A 144 6.31 -8.17 -8.99
CA ARG A 144 5.68 -6.92 -9.39
C ARG A 144 6.67 -5.79 -9.57
N GLY A 145 7.96 -6.01 -9.27
CA GLY A 145 9.00 -5.00 -9.34
C GLY A 145 8.75 -3.85 -8.34
N ILE A 146 8.25 -4.16 -7.14
CA ILE A 146 8.03 -3.18 -6.08
C ILE A 146 9.32 -3.01 -5.28
N ASP A 147 9.83 -1.79 -5.20
CA ASP A 147 11.04 -1.45 -4.44
C ASP A 147 10.75 -1.34 -2.94
N LEU A 148 9.64 -0.70 -2.58
CA LEU A 148 9.23 -0.43 -1.21
C LEU A 148 7.74 -0.75 -1.02
N ALA A 149 7.40 -1.48 0.02
CA ALA A 149 6.00 -1.71 0.37
C ALA A 149 5.70 -1.23 1.80
N ILE A 150 4.52 -0.66 2.00
CA ILE A 150 3.98 -0.34 3.31
C ILE A 150 2.89 -1.35 3.62
N GLY A 151 2.98 -2.01 4.77
CA GLY A 151 1.99 -3.01 5.14
C GLY A 151 1.94 -3.28 6.63
N SER A 152 0.91 -4.00 7.05
CA SER A 152 0.71 -4.45 8.42
C SER A 152 0.62 -5.98 8.47
N GLY A 153 0.89 -6.59 9.64
CA GLY A 153 0.82 -8.03 9.86
C GLY A 153 2.17 -8.65 10.22
N ASP A 154 2.27 -9.97 10.09
CA ASP A 154 3.45 -10.77 10.45
C ASP A 154 4.51 -10.67 9.33
N ILE A 155 5.12 -9.51 9.25
CA ILE A 155 6.12 -9.16 8.22
C ILE A 155 7.54 -9.38 8.73
N VAL A 156 7.72 -9.31 10.05
CA VAL A 156 9.04 -9.42 10.67
C VAL A 156 9.54 -10.86 10.56
N GLY A 157 10.71 -11.03 9.93
CA GLY A 157 11.31 -12.36 9.74
C GLY A 157 10.92 -13.08 8.43
N LEU A 158 10.19 -12.43 7.51
CA LEU A 158 9.97 -12.99 6.18
C LEU A 158 11.30 -13.16 5.43
N PRO A 159 11.62 -14.39 4.96
CA PRO A 159 12.86 -14.62 4.22
C PRO A 159 12.99 -13.71 2.99
N GLY A 160 14.18 -13.19 2.75
CA GLY A 160 14.46 -12.30 1.62
C GLY A 160 13.86 -10.90 1.70
N HIS A 161 13.33 -10.50 2.86
CA HIS A 161 12.74 -9.18 3.08
C HIS A 161 13.36 -8.51 4.30
N SER A 162 13.59 -7.21 4.18
CA SER A 162 13.97 -6.32 5.28
C SER A 162 12.76 -5.48 5.66
N ALA A 163 12.34 -5.53 6.91
CA ALA A 163 11.19 -4.79 7.41
C ALA A 163 11.62 -3.80 8.50
N ARG A 164 11.14 -2.56 8.41
CA ARG A 164 11.32 -1.53 9.43
C ARG A 164 9.98 -1.03 9.93
N LYS A 165 9.78 -1.04 11.24
CA LYS A 165 8.57 -0.50 11.86
C LYS A 165 8.48 1.00 11.60
N LEU A 166 7.36 1.42 11.01
CA LEU A 166 7.01 2.81 10.78
C LEU A 166 6.31 3.41 12.00
N CYS A 167 5.15 2.89 12.34
CA CYS A 167 4.33 3.33 13.46
C CYS A 167 3.44 2.19 13.94
N ALA A 168 2.85 2.39 15.12
CA ALA A 168 1.72 1.61 15.61
C ALA A 168 0.56 2.56 15.91
N PHE A 169 -0.65 2.08 15.83
CA PHE A 169 -1.84 2.87 16.09
C PHE A 169 -2.97 1.96 16.58
N PRO A 170 -3.80 2.46 17.52
CA PRO A 170 -4.94 1.68 17.97
C PRO A 170 -6.00 1.57 16.88
N TRP A 171 -6.68 0.43 16.87
CA TRP A 171 -7.96 0.30 16.23
C TRP A 171 -9.05 0.61 17.24
N ILE A 172 -10.04 1.40 16.84
CA ILE A 172 -11.05 1.97 17.73
C ILE A 172 -12.44 1.77 17.15
N ALA A 173 -13.42 1.62 18.04
CA ALA A 173 -14.83 1.72 17.69
C ALA A 173 -15.27 3.18 17.78
N CYS A 174 -15.97 3.68 16.77
CA CYS A 174 -16.36 5.09 16.72
C CYS A 174 -17.64 5.31 15.92
N ALA A 175 -18.31 6.44 16.17
CA ALA A 175 -19.44 6.93 15.39
C ALA A 175 -19.53 8.45 15.50
N SER A 176 -20.49 9.08 14.78
CA SER A 176 -20.79 10.49 14.97
C SER A 176 -21.46 10.75 16.33
N PRO A 177 -21.27 11.94 16.95
CA PRO A 177 -21.97 12.31 18.19
C PRO A 177 -23.49 12.23 18.04
N GLU A 178 -24.00 12.56 16.86
CA GLU A 178 -25.43 12.49 16.54
C GLU A 178 -25.97 11.07 16.65
N TYR A 179 -25.22 10.09 16.15
CA TYR A 179 -25.59 8.69 16.27
C TYR A 179 -25.72 8.28 17.74
N PHE A 180 -24.73 8.60 18.58
CA PHE A 180 -24.76 8.25 20.00
C PHE A 180 -25.85 8.98 20.76
N ARG A 181 -26.18 10.21 20.41
CA ARG A 181 -27.28 10.94 21.03
C ARG A 181 -28.64 10.27 20.77
N ARG A 182 -28.83 9.67 19.60
CA ARG A 182 -30.08 8.99 19.22
C ARG A 182 -30.17 7.55 19.70
N HIS A 183 -29.07 6.83 19.75
CA HIS A 183 -29.04 5.38 19.94
C HIS A 183 -28.33 4.94 21.23
N GLY A 184 -27.83 5.88 22.02
CA GLY A 184 -26.99 5.57 23.19
C GLY A 184 -25.54 5.25 22.81
N THR A 185 -24.67 5.16 23.83
CA THR A 185 -23.24 4.87 23.67
C THR A 185 -22.94 3.54 24.34
N PRO A 186 -22.46 2.52 23.61
CA PRO A 186 -22.11 1.23 24.18
C PRO A 186 -20.94 1.35 25.15
N ARG A 187 -21.01 0.64 26.28
CA ARG A 187 -19.98 0.58 27.33
C ARG A 187 -19.15 -0.69 27.28
N THR A 188 -19.69 -1.72 26.63
CA THR A 188 -19.02 -3.02 26.45
C THR A 188 -19.15 -3.48 25.00
N PRO A 189 -18.23 -4.33 24.51
CA PRO A 189 -18.37 -4.92 23.17
C PRO A 189 -19.66 -5.71 22.97
N ALA A 190 -20.22 -6.30 24.01
CA ALA A 190 -21.49 -7.05 23.93
C ALA A 190 -22.67 -6.14 23.53
N GLU A 191 -22.70 -4.90 24.00
CA GLU A 191 -23.75 -3.93 23.70
C GLU A 191 -23.76 -3.50 22.22
N LEU A 192 -22.66 -3.73 21.47
CA LEU A 192 -22.60 -3.47 20.02
C LEU A 192 -23.69 -4.23 19.24
N SER A 193 -24.18 -5.35 19.78
CA SER A 193 -25.28 -6.11 19.18
C SER A 193 -26.61 -5.34 19.10
N GLN A 194 -26.75 -4.28 19.89
CA GLN A 194 -27.92 -3.40 19.93
C GLN A 194 -27.80 -2.19 19.01
N HIS A 195 -26.65 -2.05 18.34
CA HIS A 195 -26.33 -0.91 17.48
C HIS A 195 -26.27 -1.29 16.00
N ARG A 196 -26.47 -0.30 15.15
CA ARG A 196 -26.15 -0.43 13.72
C ARG A 196 -24.65 -0.41 13.55
N LEU A 197 -24.12 -1.41 12.86
CA LEU A 197 -22.68 -1.53 12.62
C LEU A 197 -22.36 -1.30 11.16
N ILE A 198 -21.22 -0.64 10.91
CA ILE A 198 -20.63 -0.49 9.60
C ILE A 198 -19.49 -1.51 9.50
N GLY A 199 -19.61 -2.48 8.59
CA GLY A 199 -18.63 -3.54 8.40
C GLY A 199 -17.61 -3.20 7.32
N PHE A 200 -16.40 -3.71 7.51
CA PHE A 200 -15.37 -3.69 6.49
C PHE A 200 -15.13 -5.11 5.98
N ARG A 201 -15.15 -5.25 4.64
CA ARG A 201 -14.84 -6.51 3.94
C ARG A 201 -13.43 -6.43 3.39
N ASN A 202 -12.56 -7.29 3.87
CA ASN A 202 -11.21 -7.38 3.39
C ASN A 202 -11.18 -7.84 1.93
N ARG A 203 -10.58 -7.05 1.04
CA ARG A 203 -10.50 -7.34 -0.40
C ARG A 203 -9.67 -8.56 -0.75
N VAL A 204 -8.69 -8.90 0.10
CA VAL A 204 -7.79 -10.03 -0.13
C VAL A 204 -8.46 -11.35 0.27
N THR A 205 -9.10 -11.37 1.45
CA THR A 205 -9.73 -12.58 1.99
C THR A 205 -11.21 -12.73 1.63
N GLY A 206 -11.85 -11.66 1.19
CA GLY A 206 -13.30 -11.61 0.94
C GLY A 206 -14.16 -11.67 2.21
N GLN A 207 -13.54 -11.75 3.39
CA GLN A 207 -14.23 -11.91 4.66
C GLN A 207 -14.50 -10.57 5.37
N LEU A 208 -15.51 -10.54 6.22
CA LEU A 208 -15.72 -9.43 7.14
C LEU A 208 -14.65 -9.46 8.23
N ASP A 209 -14.05 -8.30 8.48
CA ASP A 209 -13.08 -8.16 9.55
C ASP A 209 -13.77 -8.26 10.91
N SER A 210 -13.22 -9.11 11.79
CA SER A 210 -13.64 -9.15 13.19
C SER A 210 -12.98 -8.05 13.99
N TRP A 211 -13.72 -7.45 14.91
CA TRP A 211 -13.24 -6.42 15.80
C TRP A 211 -12.52 -7.06 16.99
N ARG A 212 -11.41 -6.47 17.39
CA ARG A 212 -10.55 -7.02 18.46
C ARG A 212 -10.47 -6.01 19.59
N PHE A 213 -10.97 -6.41 20.74
CA PHE A 213 -10.95 -5.63 21.96
C PHE A 213 -10.06 -6.31 23.00
N ARG A 214 -9.69 -5.57 24.03
CA ARG A 214 -9.01 -6.08 25.22
C ARG A 214 -9.90 -5.79 26.41
N ASP A 215 -10.20 -6.82 27.21
CA ASP A 215 -10.94 -6.64 28.44
C ASP A 215 -10.12 -5.82 29.43
N PRO A 216 -10.62 -4.69 29.93
CA PRO A 216 -9.89 -3.87 30.90
C PRO A 216 -9.74 -4.54 32.27
N ALA A 217 -10.54 -5.56 32.59
CA ALA A 217 -10.51 -6.24 33.88
C ALA A 217 -9.35 -7.23 34.01
N ASP A 218 -9.09 -8.03 32.97
CA ASP A 218 -8.08 -9.10 32.99
C ASP A 218 -7.09 -9.04 31.84
N GLY A 219 -7.24 -8.10 30.91
CA GLY A 219 -6.39 -7.95 29.73
C GLY A 219 -6.60 -8.99 28.65
N SER A 220 -7.60 -9.85 28.77
CA SER A 220 -7.90 -10.88 27.77
C SER A 220 -8.37 -10.29 26.44
N MET A 221 -8.10 -11.01 25.34
CA MET A 221 -8.52 -10.57 24.01
C MET A 221 -9.95 -11.01 23.73
N VAL A 222 -10.82 -10.03 23.51
CA VAL A 222 -12.22 -10.23 23.13
C VAL A 222 -12.34 -10.04 21.62
N ARG A 223 -12.71 -11.10 20.90
CA ARG A 223 -12.99 -11.06 19.47
C ARG A 223 -14.48 -10.92 19.25
N TYR A 224 -14.89 -9.83 18.65
CA TYR A 224 -16.27 -9.55 18.29
C TYR A 224 -16.47 -9.76 16.78
N ALA A 225 -17.41 -10.64 16.40
CA ALA A 225 -17.81 -10.85 15.01
C ALA A 225 -19.00 -9.92 14.69
N PRO A 226 -18.80 -8.81 13.98
CA PRO A 226 -19.86 -7.87 13.70
C PRO A 226 -20.91 -8.49 12.77
N ARG A 227 -22.17 -8.11 12.99
CA ARG A 227 -23.28 -8.35 12.05
C ARG A 227 -23.71 -7.00 11.48
N PRO A 228 -22.95 -6.46 10.51
CA PRO A 228 -23.18 -5.12 10.01
C PRO A 228 -24.44 -5.05 9.15
N LEU A 229 -25.15 -3.93 9.24
CA LEU A 229 -26.25 -3.61 8.33
C LEU A 229 -25.70 -3.19 6.95
N HIS A 230 -24.56 -2.50 6.93
CA HIS A 230 -23.88 -2.04 5.72
C HIS A 230 -22.45 -2.51 5.72
N THR A 231 -21.98 -2.96 4.57
CA THR A 231 -20.63 -3.50 4.40
C THR A 231 -19.94 -2.83 3.23
N PHE A 232 -18.70 -2.43 3.43
CA PHE A 232 -17.85 -1.78 2.44
C PHE A 232 -16.52 -2.52 2.35
N ASP A 233 -15.92 -2.53 1.19
CA ASP A 233 -14.56 -3.01 0.93
C ASP A 233 -13.57 -1.86 0.67
N ASP A 234 -14.07 -0.63 0.77
CA ASP A 234 -13.28 0.60 0.77
C ASP A 234 -13.34 1.27 2.14
N PRO A 235 -12.18 1.47 2.82
CA PRO A 235 -12.16 2.05 4.16
C PRO A 235 -12.64 3.51 4.19
N GLU A 236 -12.43 4.27 3.11
CA GLU A 236 -12.90 5.66 3.03
C GLU A 236 -14.43 5.72 2.95
N ALA A 237 -15.04 4.84 2.14
CA ALA A 237 -16.50 4.73 2.06
C ALA A 237 -17.12 4.32 3.40
N ALA A 238 -16.51 3.35 4.10
CA ALA A 238 -16.94 2.96 5.44
C ALA A 238 -16.85 4.15 6.42
N TRP A 239 -15.76 4.93 6.34
CA TRP A 239 -15.55 6.10 7.19
C TRP A 239 -16.57 7.20 6.94
N GLU A 240 -16.93 7.46 5.69
CA GLU A 240 -17.98 8.42 5.33
C GLU A 240 -19.33 8.05 5.98
N MET A 241 -19.70 6.76 5.98
CA MET A 241 -20.93 6.29 6.60
C MET A 241 -20.91 6.46 8.13
N ILE A 242 -19.75 6.23 8.77
CA ILE A 242 -19.57 6.49 10.20
C ILE A 242 -19.79 7.98 10.50
N ARG A 243 -19.15 8.85 9.73
CA ARG A 243 -19.23 10.30 9.86
C ARG A 243 -20.65 10.82 9.62
N ALA A 244 -21.36 10.26 8.66
CA ALA A 244 -22.75 10.57 8.37
C ALA A 244 -23.76 10.04 9.40
N GLY A 245 -23.30 9.32 10.43
CA GLY A 245 -24.15 8.86 11.54
C GLY A 245 -24.98 7.61 11.24
N PHE A 246 -24.58 6.80 10.29
CA PHE A 246 -25.32 5.57 9.94
C PHE A 246 -25.07 4.40 10.89
N GLY A 247 -24.00 4.46 11.70
CA GLY A 247 -23.69 3.40 12.65
C GLY A 247 -22.34 3.54 13.30
N ILE A 248 -21.97 2.53 14.09
CA ILE A 248 -20.66 2.39 14.72
C ILE A 248 -19.77 1.61 13.74
N GLY A 249 -18.58 2.13 13.47
CA GLY A 249 -17.53 1.43 12.73
C GLY A 249 -16.33 1.13 13.61
N TYR A 250 -15.41 0.33 13.07
CA TYR A 250 -14.16 -0.06 13.71
C TYR A 250 -13.01 0.07 12.72
N GLY A 251 -12.03 0.83 13.08
CA GLY A 251 -10.91 1.09 12.19
C GLY A 251 -9.72 1.77 12.87
N PRO A 252 -8.64 2.01 12.14
CA PRO A 252 -7.45 2.64 12.69
C PRO A 252 -7.70 4.10 13.06
N ALA A 253 -7.27 4.49 14.25
CA ALA A 253 -7.54 5.82 14.80
C ALA A 253 -7.05 6.99 13.92
N TRP A 254 -5.98 6.78 13.13
CA TRP A 254 -5.44 7.80 12.24
C TRP A 254 -6.41 8.21 11.11
N MET A 255 -7.37 7.37 10.74
CA MET A 255 -8.37 7.72 9.74
C MET A 255 -9.21 8.92 10.16
N GLY A 256 -9.48 9.04 11.45
CA GLY A 256 -10.28 10.10 12.03
C GLY A 256 -9.51 11.33 12.50
N SER A 257 -8.24 11.51 12.20
CA SER A 257 -7.42 12.58 12.76
C SER A 257 -8.08 13.97 12.66
N GLN A 258 -8.63 14.32 11.50
CA GLN A 258 -9.35 15.59 11.31
C GLN A 258 -10.75 15.59 11.93
N ASP A 259 -11.41 14.45 11.96
CA ASP A 259 -12.76 14.31 12.51
C ASP A 259 -12.75 14.40 14.04
N TRP A 260 -11.68 13.88 14.69
CA TRP A 260 -11.48 14.05 16.15
C TRP A 260 -11.34 15.51 16.53
N GLU A 261 -10.54 16.26 15.78
CA GLU A 261 -10.31 17.68 16.03
C GLU A 261 -11.59 18.50 15.85
N ARG A 262 -12.42 18.15 14.86
CA ARG A 262 -13.69 18.79 14.55
C ARG A 262 -14.84 18.29 15.41
N GLY A 263 -14.65 17.18 16.14
CA GLY A 263 -15.71 16.52 16.91
C GLY A 263 -16.83 15.92 16.05
N THR A 264 -16.58 15.65 14.77
CA THR A 264 -17.56 15.03 13.85
C THR A 264 -17.65 13.52 14.01
N VAL A 265 -16.63 12.90 14.57
CA VAL A 265 -16.60 11.49 15.00
C VAL A 265 -16.04 11.43 16.41
N VAL A 266 -16.56 10.54 17.23
CA VAL A 266 -16.10 10.30 18.60
C VAL A 266 -15.91 8.80 18.85
N GLU A 267 -14.90 8.51 19.64
CA GLU A 267 -14.57 7.13 20.04
C GLU A 267 -15.53 6.63 21.10
N THR A 268 -15.88 5.34 21.01
CA THR A 268 -16.53 4.59 22.09
C THR A 268 -15.66 3.40 22.49
N LEU A 269 -15.99 2.73 23.59
CA LEU A 269 -15.28 1.56 24.11
C LEU A 269 -13.78 1.81 24.35
N ARG A 270 -13.40 3.03 24.71
CA ARG A 270 -11.99 3.41 24.92
C ARG A 270 -11.26 2.53 25.93
N PRO A 271 -11.85 2.10 27.08
CA PRO A 271 -11.21 1.15 27.98
C PRO A 271 -10.92 -0.22 27.35
N TRP A 272 -11.66 -0.57 26.29
CA TRP A 272 -11.58 -1.84 25.57
C TRP A 272 -10.63 -1.81 24.37
N ARG A 273 -9.84 -0.76 24.18
CA ARG A 273 -8.90 -0.70 23.07
C ARG A 273 -8.04 -1.97 23.00
N GLY A 274 -8.01 -2.56 21.80
CA GLY A 274 -7.25 -3.77 21.52
C GLY A 274 -5.75 -3.53 21.31
N ALA A 275 -5.08 -4.52 20.74
CA ALA A 275 -3.67 -4.39 20.35
C ALA A 275 -3.51 -3.32 19.27
N GLU A 276 -2.35 -2.64 19.30
CA GLU A 276 -1.97 -1.66 18.29
C GLU A 276 -1.19 -2.36 17.18
N PRO A 277 -1.80 -2.66 16.03
CA PRO A 277 -1.04 -3.19 14.91
C PRO A 277 0.02 -2.20 14.45
N SER A 278 1.15 -2.73 14.03
CA SER A 278 2.24 -1.92 13.51
C SER A 278 2.21 -1.90 11.98
N LEU A 279 2.46 -0.73 11.41
CA LEU A 279 2.85 -0.60 10.01
C LEU A 279 4.37 -0.74 9.88
N HIS A 280 4.77 -1.37 8.81
CA HIS A 280 6.16 -1.59 8.46
C HIS A 280 6.42 -1.09 7.04
N LEU A 281 7.63 -0.59 6.83
CA LEU A 281 8.20 -0.41 5.52
C LEU A 281 9.02 -1.66 5.19
N VAL A 282 8.68 -2.29 4.10
CA VAL A 282 9.26 -3.55 3.63
C VAL A 282 10.01 -3.30 2.34
N ARG A 283 11.16 -3.88 2.19
CA ARG A 283 11.90 -3.96 0.93
C ARG A 283 12.46 -5.36 0.74
N LEU A 284 12.79 -5.71 -0.48
CA LEU A 284 13.55 -6.92 -0.75
C LEU A 284 14.98 -6.78 -0.19
N ASP A 285 15.51 -7.87 0.35
CA ASP A 285 16.85 -7.88 0.93
C ASP A 285 17.89 -8.12 -0.17
N HIS A 286 18.28 -7.04 -0.84
CA HIS A 286 19.34 -7.03 -1.84
C HIS A 286 20.66 -6.61 -1.20
N ARG A 287 21.78 -7.13 -1.71
CA ARG A 287 23.14 -6.74 -1.28
C ARG A 287 23.40 -5.24 -1.51
N LEU A 288 22.83 -4.70 -2.58
CA LEU A 288 22.94 -3.28 -2.92
C LEU A 288 21.54 -2.69 -3.05
N THR A 289 21.28 -1.58 -2.38
CA THR A 289 20.03 -0.81 -2.50
C THR A 289 20.36 0.47 -3.25
N PRO A 290 19.70 0.76 -4.41
CA PRO A 290 19.96 1.98 -5.18
C PRO A 290 19.76 3.25 -4.34
N LYS A 291 20.57 4.30 -4.59
CA LYS A 291 20.47 5.60 -3.88
C LYS A 291 19.06 6.19 -3.94
N ARG A 292 18.38 6.06 -5.09
CA ARG A 292 16.98 6.51 -5.24
C ARG A 292 16.02 5.81 -4.25
N VAL A 293 16.19 4.50 -4.07
CA VAL A 293 15.36 3.72 -3.12
C VAL A 293 15.72 4.09 -1.68
N GLN A 294 17.02 4.27 -1.39
CA GLN A 294 17.47 4.73 -0.06
C GLN A 294 16.91 6.12 0.27
N ALA A 295 16.91 7.06 -0.69
CA ALA A 295 16.37 8.40 -0.50
C ALA A 295 14.87 8.37 -0.19
N VAL A 296 14.08 7.58 -0.95
CA VAL A 296 12.65 7.41 -0.70
C VAL A 296 12.39 6.68 0.60
N GLN A 297 13.18 5.66 0.93
CA GLN A 297 13.09 4.96 2.21
C GLN A 297 13.33 5.91 3.39
N LYS A 298 14.36 6.75 3.31
CA LYS A 298 14.67 7.78 4.32
C LYS A 298 13.52 8.76 4.46
N PHE A 299 13.00 9.28 3.35
CA PHE A 299 11.85 10.18 3.32
C PHE A 299 10.62 9.56 4.02
N ILE A 300 10.25 8.32 3.70
CA ILE A 300 9.11 7.64 4.34
C ILE A 300 9.36 7.50 5.85
N LEU A 301 10.55 7.12 6.27
CA LEU A 301 10.91 6.99 7.69
C LEU A 301 10.86 8.32 8.45
N GLU A 302 11.28 9.41 7.83
CA GLU A 302 11.23 10.75 8.41
C GLU A 302 9.79 11.27 8.49
N SER A 303 8.99 11.05 7.46
CA SER A 303 7.57 11.42 7.43
C SER A 303 6.77 10.72 8.53
N THR A 304 7.15 9.50 8.94
CA THR A 304 6.47 8.80 10.04
C THR A 304 6.53 9.51 11.37
N ARG A 305 7.52 10.39 11.60
CA ARG A 305 7.58 11.20 12.83
C ARG A 305 6.38 12.15 12.89
N ILE A 306 6.07 12.81 11.79
CA ILE A 306 4.92 13.72 11.65
C ILE A 306 3.62 12.96 11.91
N TRP A 307 3.49 11.75 11.33
CA TRP A 307 2.29 10.94 11.52
C TRP A 307 2.11 10.49 12.97
N ARG A 308 3.19 10.07 13.66
CA ARG A 308 3.14 9.67 15.07
C ARG A 308 2.69 10.82 15.97
N GLU A 309 3.18 12.02 15.73
CA GLU A 309 2.78 13.21 16.48
C GLU A 309 1.30 13.54 16.26
N SER A 310 0.83 13.45 15.02
CA SER A 310 -0.58 13.63 14.67
C SER A 310 -1.47 12.58 15.33
N PHE A 311 -1.06 11.30 15.30
CA PHE A 311 -1.84 10.19 15.91
C PHE A 311 -1.85 10.26 17.44
N SER A 312 -0.76 10.68 18.09
CA SER A 312 -0.72 10.84 19.53
C SER A 312 -1.58 12.02 20.02
N ARG A 313 -1.67 13.10 19.25
CA ARG A 313 -2.59 14.23 19.55
C ARG A 313 -4.05 13.80 19.45
N SER A 314 -4.38 12.99 18.47
CA SER A 314 -5.74 12.45 18.26
C SER A 314 -6.15 11.46 19.35
N SER A 315 -5.21 10.81 20.04
CA SER A 315 -5.50 9.89 21.14
C SER A 315 -5.80 10.60 22.48
N VAL A 316 -5.55 11.89 22.59
CA VAL A 316 -5.85 12.70 23.77
C VAL A 316 -7.11 13.54 23.51
N GLY A 317 -8.25 12.89 23.36
CA GLY A 317 -9.55 13.56 23.43
C GLY A 317 -9.75 14.14 24.84
N ARG A 318 -9.36 15.40 25.06
CA ARG A 318 -9.91 16.18 26.17
C ARG A 318 -11.41 16.34 25.88
N PRO A 319 -12.28 16.00 26.83
CA PRO A 319 -13.68 16.36 26.69
C PRO A 319 -13.75 17.90 26.58
N SER A 320 -14.32 18.37 25.47
CA SER A 320 -14.64 19.78 25.30
C SER A 320 -15.49 20.22 26.52
N ARG A 321 -14.97 21.14 27.32
CA ARG A 321 -15.73 21.88 28.34
C ARG A 321 -16.63 22.90 27.64
N ALA A 322 -17.54 22.46 26.83
CA ALA A 322 -18.58 23.31 26.24
C ALA A 322 -19.91 22.56 26.38
N GLY A 323 -20.61 22.82 27.47
CA GLY A 323 -21.98 22.33 27.64
C GLY A 323 -22.41 22.00 29.08
N LEU A 324 -21.84 22.67 30.09
CA LEU A 324 -22.45 22.74 31.41
C LEU A 324 -22.62 24.23 31.77
N ALA A 325 -23.55 24.88 31.10
CA ALA A 325 -24.15 26.11 31.56
C ALA A 325 -25.59 26.17 31.03
N ARG A 326 -26.52 25.96 31.95
CA ARG A 326 -27.98 26.12 31.99
C ARG A 326 -28.83 24.96 31.53
#